data_2a018e3ca0fa70b1bbdb6b3b2100bfb2
#
_entry.id   2a018e3ca0fa70b1bbdb6b3b2100bfb2
#
_cell.length_a   1.000
_cell.length_b   1.000
_cell.length_c   1.000
_cell.angle_alpha   90.00
_cell.angle_beta   90.00
_cell.angle_gamma   90.00
#
_symmetry.space_group_name_H-M   'P 1'
#
loop_
_entity.id
_entity.type
_entity.pdbx_description
1 polymer ?
#
loop_
_entity_poly.entity_id
_entity_poly.type
_entity_poly.pdbx_seq_one_letter_code
_entity_poly.pdbx_strand_id
1 'polypeptide(L)'
;MTYRSGLTPILLLLVSCIPCIAGKPNIVFFFIDDLGWTDVGFMGSKYYETPHVDKLASEGTIFHSAYANAPNCAPSRACLMSGQYTPRHGIYTVGDPRRGNHTLRKLEPTENKTVLADGFTTIAESLGSNGYTCATMGKWHLGKDPPTQGFHVNIAGREWGSPSGGGYH
;
A
#
# COMPACT_ATOMS: atom_id res chain seq x y z
N MET A 1 36.06 -12.26 67.71
CA MET A 1 35.01 -12.42 66.69
C MET A 1 35.07 -11.28 65.74
N THR A 2 35.87 -11.40 64.66
CA THR A 2 36.15 -10.31 63.71
C THR A 2 35.34 -10.55 62.44
N TYR A 3 34.39 -9.66 62.18
CA TYR A 3 33.54 -9.64 61.00
C TYR A 3 34.36 -9.04 59.81
N ARG A 4 34.69 -9.86 58.81
CA ARG A 4 35.25 -9.41 57.53
C ARG A 4 34.12 -9.07 56.58
N SER A 5 33.89 -7.79 56.34
CA SER A 5 33.00 -7.30 55.27
C SER A 5 33.66 -7.48 53.92
N GLY A 6 33.21 -8.47 53.13
CA GLY A 6 33.61 -8.62 51.74
C GLY A 6 32.82 -7.64 50.88
N LEU A 7 33.46 -6.60 50.36
CA LEU A 7 32.92 -5.80 49.27
C LEU A 7 33.07 -6.59 47.97
N THR A 8 31.96 -7.04 47.42
CA THR A 8 31.90 -7.57 46.05
C THR A 8 31.79 -6.40 45.08
N PRO A 9 32.74 -6.22 44.16
CA PRO A 9 32.59 -5.16 43.16
C PRO A 9 31.47 -5.49 42.17
N ILE A 10 30.42 -4.68 42.14
CA ILE A 10 29.40 -4.69 41.12
C ILE A 10 30.04 -4.13 39.85
N LEU A 11 30.36 -5.03 38.90
CA LEU A 11 30.79 -4.67 37.57
C LEU A 11 29.59 -4.12 36.78
N LEU A 12 29.47 -2.81 36.72
CA LEU A 12 28.45 -2.13 35.92
C LEU A 12 28.81 -2.30 34.45
N LEU A 13 28.14 -3.23 33.77
CA LEU A 13 28.22 -3.43 32.33
C LEU A 13 27.52 -2.25 31.63
N LEU A 14 28.25 -1.22 31.27
CA LEU A 14 27.81 -0.15 30.39
C LEU A 14 27.61 -0.76 28.98
N VAL A 15 26.43 -1.23 28.68
CA VAL A 15 26.01 -1.54 27.31
C VAL A 15 25.89 -0.20 26.58
N SER A 16 26.96 0.20 25.90
CA SER A 16 26.93 1.31 24.97
C SER A 16 25.99 0.93 23.83
N CYS A 17 24.74 1.42 23.86
CA CYS A 17 23.87 1.45 22.69
C CYS A 17 24.57 2.30 21.63
N ILE A 18 25.35 1.68 20.75
CA ILE A 18 25.79 2.31 19.52
C ILE A 18 24.52 2.58 18.72
N PRO A 19 24.14 3.85 18.46
CA PRO A 19 23.03 4.11 17.56
C PRO A 19 23.38 3.47 16.23
N CYS A 20 22.66 2.41 15.87
CA CYS A 20 22.74 1.83 14.53
C CYS A 20 22.20 2.90 13.58
N ILE A 21 23.08 3.70 12.97
CA ILE A 21 22.71 4.62 11.89
C ILE A 21 22.46 3.74 10.67
N ALA A 22 21.35 3.00 10.71
CA ALA A 22 20.85 2.33 9.53
C ALA A 22 20.45 3.42 8.54
N GLY A 23 21.08 3.45 7.38
CA GLY A 23 20.65 4.30 6.28
C GLY A 23 19.17 4.02 5.98
N LYS A 24 18.46 5.02 5.47
CA LYS A 24 17.05 4.85 5.07
C LYS A 24 16.95 3.72 4.04
N PRO A 25 16.13 2.68 4.26
CA PRO A 25 16.00 1.60 3.29
C PRO A 25 15.28 2.08 2.03
N ASN A 26 15.66 1.54 0.88
CA ASN A 26 14.85 1.68 -0.32
C ASN A 26 13.57 0.84 -0.18
N ILE A 27 12.45 1.37 -0.66
CA ILE A 27 11.13 0.72 -0.57
C ILE A 27 10.66 0.45 -2.00
N VAL A 28 10.42 -0.82 -2.32
CA VAL A 28 9.77 -1.24 -3.57
C VAL A 28 8.44 -1.88 -3.22
N PHE A 29 7.35 -1.30 -3.72
CA PHE A 29 6.00 -1.76 -3.45
C PHE A 29 5.33 -2.25 -4.73
N PHE A 30 5.01 -3.54 -4.78
CA PHE A 30 4.27 -4.16 -5.88
C PHE A 30 2.79 -4.22 -5.51
N PHE A 31 1.97 -3.42 -6.18
CA PHE A 31 0.52 -3.41 -6.00
C PHE A 31 -0.15 -4.05 -7.21
N ILE A 32 -0.50 -5.32 -7.09
CA ILE A 32 -1.02 -6.12 -8.19
C ILE A 32 -2.54 -5.98 -8.23
N ASP A 33 -3.06 -5.56 -9.38
CA ASP A 33 -4.49 -5.38 -9.62
C ASP A 33 -5.16 -6.70 -9.99
N ASP A 34 -6.38 -6.91 -9.52
CA ASP A 34 -7.20 -8.09 -9.83
C ASP A 34 -6.55 -9.44 -9.47
N LEU A 35 -5.63 -9.47 -8.50
CA LEU A 35 -5.04 -10.70 -7.97
C LEU A 35 -5.83 -11.19 -6.76
N GLY A 36 -6.40 -12.38 -6.85
CA GLY A 36 -7.02 -13.06 -5.71
C GLY A 36 -5.97 -13.62 -4.73
N TRP A 37 -6.31 -13.68 -3.45
CA TRP A 37 -5.38 -14.14 -2.42
C TRP A 37 -4.93 -15.61 -2.60
N THR A 38 -5.72 -16.42 -3.32
CA THR A 38 -5.41 -17.82 -3.65
C THR A 38 -4.75 -18.00 -5.02
N ASP A 39 -4.47 -16.92 -5.75
CA ASP A 39 -3.97 -17.00 -7.12
C ASP A 39 -2.45 -17.15 -7.21
N VAL A 40 -1.76 -17.08 -6.09
CA VAL A 40 -0.31 -17.27 -6.01
C VAL A 40 0.06 -18.67 -5.50
N GLY A 41 1.18 -19.21 -5.98
CA GLY A 41 1.61 -20.58 -5.68
C GLY A 41 1.80 -20.83 -4.19
N PHE A 42 2.44 -19.93 -3.46
CA PHE A 42 2.66 -20.07 -2.02
C PHE A 42 1.36 -20.06 -1.17
N MET A 43 0.24 -19.61 -1.73
CA MET A 43 -1.09 -19.70 -1.12
C MET A 43 -1.89 -20.94 -1.59
N GLY A 44 -1.27 -21.79 -2.42
CA GLY A 44 -1.83 -23.07 -2.85
C GLY A 44 -2.41 -23.11 -4.26
N SER A 45 -2.23 -22.07 -5.07
CA SER A 45 -2.61 -22.10 -6.49
C SER A 45 -1.86 -23.22 -7.21
N LYS A 46 -2.61 -24.01 -7.97
CA LYS A 46 -2.07 -25.04 -8.90
C LYS A 46 -2.26 -24.64 -10.36
N TYR A 47 -2.93 -23.52 -10.59
CA TYR A 47 -3.27 -23.03 -11.92
C TYR A 47 -2.29 -21.96 -12.40
N TYR A 48 -1.99 -21.00 -11.53
CA TYR A 48 -1.07 -19.91 -11.84
C TYR A 48 0.34 -20.24 -11.38
N GLU A 49 1.31 -19.98 -12.23
CA GLU A 49 2.73 -20.14 -11.92
C GLU A 49 3.29 -18.78 -11.48
N THR A 50 3.70 -18.68 -10.21
CA THR A 50 4.22 -17.44 -9.61
C THR A 50 5.60 -17.63 -8.97
N PRO A 51 6.59 -18.21 -9.66
CA PRO A 51 7.83 -18.69 -9.04
C PRO A 51 8.64 -17.56 -8.37
N HIS A 52 8.62 -16.36 -8.93
CA HIS A 52 9.36 -15.23 -8.35
C HIS A 52 8.67 -14.66 -7.11
N VAL A 53 7.35 -14.63 -7.09
CA VAL A 53 6.56 -14.20 -5.92
C VAL A 53 6.67 -15.25 -4.81
N ASP A 54 6.61 -16.52 -5.17
CA ASP A 54 6.77 -17.65 -4.25
C ASP A 54 8.16 -17.65 -3.62
N LYS A 55 9.20 -17.36 -4.41
CA LYS A 55 10.56 -17.19 -3.90
C LYS A 55 10.64 -16.03 -2.90
N LEU A 56 10.09 -14.88 -3.24
CA LEU A 56 10.07 -13.73 -2.34
C LEU A 56 9.33 -14.06 -1.04
N ALA A 57 8.21 -14.77 -1.12
CA ALA A 57 7.45 -15.22 0.04
C ALA A 57 8.26 -16.18 0.93
N SER A 58 9.09 -17.05 0.35
CA SER A 58 9.95 -17.99 1.09
C SER A 58 11.12 -17.32 1.81
N GLU A 59 11.54 -16.14 1.35
CA GLU A 59 12.65 -15.36 1.89
C GLU A 59 12.17 -14.22 2.82
N GLY A 60 10.87 -13.93 2.83
CA GLY A 60 10.26 -12.80 3.54
C GLY A 60 9.24 -13.20 4.59
N THR A 61 8.39 -12.24 4.94
CA THR A 61 7.29 -12.44 5.88
C THR A 61 5.96 -12.46 5.14
N ILE A 62 5.15 -13.50 5.37
CA ILE A 62 3.81 -13.64 4.81
C ILE A 62 2.78 -13.20 5.85
N PHE A 63 1.90 -12.29 5.48
CA PHE A 63 0.78 -11.83 6.31
C PHE A 63 -0.51 -12.53 5.86
N HIS A 64 -0.85 -13.66 6.46
CA HIS A 64 -2.03 -14.44 6.10
C HIS A 64 -3.38 -13.75 6.39
N SER A 65 -3.38 -12.77 7.28
CA SER A 65 -4.56 -12.01 7.67
C SER A 65 -4.48 -10.54 7.28
N ALA A 66 -3.86 -10.23 6.15
CA ALA A 66 -3.87 -8.91 5.55
C ALA A 66 -5.08 -8.76 4.62
N TYR A 67 -5.78 -7.64 4.74
CA TYR A 67 -7.01 -7.39 4.00
C TYR A 67 -6.93 -6.09 3.23
N ALA A 68 -7.41 -6.11 1.97
CA ALA A 68 -7.60 -4.88 1.22
C ALA A 68 -8.76 -4.07 1.83
N ASN A 69 -8.61 -2.75 1.89
CA ASN A 69 -9.59 -1.86 2.51
C ASN A 69 -10.80 -1.58 1.61
N ALA A 70 -10.78 -2.04 0.38
CA ALA A 70 -11.86 -1.93 -0.58
C ALA A 70 -11.77 -3.03 -1.64
N PRO A 71 -12.91 -3.44 -2.26
CA PRO A 71 -12.98 -4.64 -3.10
C PRO A 71 -12.54 -4.43 -4.56
N ASN A 72 -12.32 -3.20 -5.02
CA ASN A 72 -11.93 -2.93 -6.41
C ASN A 72 -10.91 -1.79 -6.55
N CYS A 73 -10.48 -1.52 -7.78
CA CYS A 73 -9.30 -0.75 -8.13
C CYS A 73 -9.19 0.64 -7.46
N ALA A 74 -10.01 1.60 -7.88
CA ALA A 74 -9.87 3.00 -7.44
C ALA A 74 -10.03 3.17 -5.93
N PRO A 75 -11.05 2.60 -5.26
CA PRO A 75 -11.18 2.74 -3.82
C PRO A 75 -10.05 2.06 -3.04
N SER A 76 -9.57 0.89 -3.47
CA SER A 76 -8.43 0.22 -2.84
C SER A 76 -7.15 1.05 -2.97
N ARG A 77 -6.92 1.65 -4.16
CA ARG A 77 -5.78 2.54 -4.41
C ARG A 77 -5.88 3.82 -3.57
N ALA A 78 -7.07 4.41 -3.46
CA ALA A 78 -7.29 5.59 -2.63
C ALA A 78 -7.03 5.29 -1.15
N CYS A 79 -7.48 4.15 -0.65
CA CYS A 79 -7.20 3.70 0.71
C CYS A 79 -5.69 3.54 0.94
N LEU A 80 -4.99 2.89 0.02
CA LEU A 80 -3.54 2.69 0.11
C LEU A 80 -2.78 4.02 0.10
N MET A 81 -3.08 4.90 -0.86
CA MET A 81 -2.38 6.16 -1.02
C MET A 81 -2.62 7.12 0.15
N SER A 82 -3.85 7.21 0.64
CA SER A 82 -4.23 8.17 1.70
C SER A 82 -4.15 7.61 3.13
N GLY A 83 -4.01 6.30 3.30
CA GLY A 83 -4.11 5.66 4.60
C GLY A 83 -5.52 5.75 5.21
N GLN A 84 -6.55 6.06 4.42
CA GLN A 84 -7.92 6.29 4.88
C GLN A 84 -8.88 5.24 4.32
N TYR A 85 -9.97 4.98 5.04
CA TYR A 85 -11.08 4.15 4.54
C TYR A 85 -11.98 4.94 3.58
N THR A 86 -12.72 4.20 2.73
CA THR A 86 -13.61 4.75 1.69
C THR A 86 -14.56 5.85 2.18
N PRO A 87 -15.19 5.80 3.36
CA PRO A 87 -16.06 6.89 3.84
C PRO A 87 -15.33 8.22 4.04
N ARG A 88 -14.03 8.21 4.25
CA ARG A 88 -13.23 9.42 4.44
C ARG A 88 -12.94 10.14 3.13
N HIS A 89 -12.48 9.41 2.12
CA HIS A 89 -12.14 10.00 0.82
C HIS A 89 -13.30 10.01 -0.17
N GLY A 90 -14.37 9.25 0.08
CA GLY A 90 -15.59 9.24 -0.74
C GLY A 90 -15.47 8.51 -2.08
N ILE A 91 -14.41 7.74 -2.30
CA ILE A 91 -14.23 6.90 -3.49
C ILE A 91 -14.66 5.49 -3.12
N TYR A 92 -15.91 5.12 -3.44
CA TYR A 92 -16.50 3.84 -3.03
C TYR A 92 -16.42 2.77 -4.11
N THR A 93 -16.38 3.19 -5.37
CA THR A 93 -16.34 2.29 -6.53
C THR A 93 -15.63 2.95 -7.71
N VAL A 94 -15.50 2.22 -8.81
CA VAL A 94 -14.99 2.71 -10.07
C VAL A 94 -16.12 3.39 -10.85
N GLY A 95 -15.97 4.65 -11.21
CA GLY A 95 -16.93 5.40 -12.02
C GLY A 95 -18.26 5.68 -11.32
N ASP A 96 -19.37 5.65 -12.07
CA ASP A 96 -20.72 5.90 -11.55
C ASP A 96 -21.23 4.67 -10.78
N PRO A 97 -21.66 4.82 -9.52
CA PRO A 97 -22.26 3.73 -8.74
C PRO A 97 -23.67 3.35 -9.23
N ARG A 98 -24.32 4.21 -10.01
CA ARG A 98 -25.68 4.02 -10.52
C ARG A 98 -25.69 3.08 -11.75
N ARG A 99 -25.22 1.86 -11.56
CA ARG A 99 -25.18 0.83 -12.61
C ARG A 99 -26.49 0.04 -12.69
N GLY A 100 -26.77 -0.51 -13.87
CA GLY A 100 -27.92 -1.35 -14.12
C GLY A 100 -29.23 -0.56 -14.27
N ASN A 101 -30.37 -1.28 -14.24
CA ASN A 101 -31.69 -0.69 -14.43
C ASN A 101 -32.14 0.05 -13.16
N HIS A 102 -32.35 1.36 -13.28
CA HIS A 102 -32.76 2.20 -12.16
C HIS A 102 -34.13 1.82 -11.57
N THR A 103 -35.04 1.26 -12.35
CA THR A 103 -36.39 0.85 -11.89
C THR A 103 -36.33 -0.34 -10.93
N LEU A 104 -35.24 -1.09 -10.94
CA LEU A 104 -35.02 -2.25 -10.06
C LEU A 104 -34.25 -1.88 -8.78
N ARG A 105 -33.78 -0.65 -8.67
CA ARG A 105 -33.07 -0.19 -7.48
C ARG A 105 -34.00 -0.01 -6.29
N LYS A 106 -33.65 -0.62 -5.18
CA LYS A 106 -34.34 -0.43 -3.90
C LYS A 106 -33.71 0.69 -3.06
N LEU A 107 -32.46 1.06 -3.33
CA LEU A 107 -31.70 2.06 -2.61
C LEU A 107 -30.99 2.98 -3.60
N GLU A 108 -30.92 4.27 -3.29
CA GLU A 108 -30.05 5.19 -4.02
C GLU A 108 -28.60 5.00 -3.60
N PRO A 109 -27.66 4.84 -4.54
CA PRO A 109 -26.25 4.78 -4.23
C PRO A 109 -25.75 6.11 -3.65
N THR A 110 -24.82 6.01 -2.71
CA THR A 110 -24.08 7.18 -2.23
C THR A 110 -23.30 7.82 -3.38
N GLU A 111 -23.20 9.15 -3.35
CA GLU A 111 -22.34 9.86 -4.30
C GLU A 111 -20.91 9.34 -4.26
N ASN A 112 -20.36 9.03 -5.42
CA ASN A 112 -19.02 8.49 -5.58
C ASN A 112 -18.08 9.53 -6.15
N LYS A 113 -16.97 9.77 -5.46
CA LYS A 113 -15.85 10.55 -6.00
C LYS A 113 -14.96 9.65 -6.87
N THR A 114 -14.36 10.23 -7.91
CA THR A 114 -13.44 9.52 -8.81
C THR A 114 -12.01 10.03 -8.73
N VAL A 115 -11.81 11.10 -7.97
CA VAL A 115 -10.52 11.77 -7.78
C VAL A 115 -10.18 11.82 -6.31
N LEU A 116 -8.95 11.44 -5.96
CA LEU A 116 -8.43 11.64 -4.61
C LEU A 116 -8.14 13.14 -4.42
N ALA A 117 -8.79 13.73 -3.41
CA ALA A 117 -8.64 15.15 -3.13
C ALA A 117 -7.24 15.48 -2.59
N ASP A 118 -6.73 16.67 -2.95
CA ASP A 118 -5.41 17.16 -2.53
C ASP A 118 -5.29 17.37 -1.00
N GLY A 119 -6.41 17.37 -0.28
CA GLY A 119 -6.42 17.49 1.19
C GLY A 119 -6.00 16.24 1.96
N PHE A 120 -5.75 15.13 1.26
CA PHE A 120 -5.22 13.91 1.86
C PHE A 120 -3.72 13.83 1.63
N THR A 121 -2.96 13.73 2.71
CA THR A 121 -1.53 13.43 2.61
C THR A 121 -1.34 12.00 2.13
N THR A 122 -0.67 11.83 1.00
CA THR A 122 -0.38 10.51 0.43
C THR A 122 0.86 9.88 1.05
N ILE A 123 1.02 8.56 0.85
CA ILE A 123 2.24 7.85 1.22
C ILE A 123 3.47 8.45 0.52
N ALA A 124 3.34 8.90 -0.74
CA ALA A 124 4.44 9.53 -1.47
C ALA A 124 4.83 10.89 -0.89
N GLU A 125 3.85 11.72 -0.52
CA GLU A 125 4.11 13.00 0.15
C GLU A 125 4.75 12.80 1.52
N SER A 126 4.26 11.82 2.30
CA SER A 126 4.84 11.46 3.60
C SER A 126 6.29 10.99 3.48
N LEU A 127 6.59 10.16 2.50
CA LEU A 127 7.96 9.69 2.24
C LEU A 127 8.82 10.82 1.69
N GLY A 128 8.30 11.64 0.76
CA GLY A 128 9.00 12.79 0.19
C GLY A 128 9.42 13.81 1.25
N SER A 129 8.53 14.13 2.21
CA SER A 129 8.84 15.02 3.33
C SER A 129 9.92 14.46 4.25
N ASN A 130 10.17 13.15 4.20
CA ASN A 130 11.25 12.48 4.89
C ASN A 130 12.49 12.21 4.00
N GLY A 131 12.60 12.88 2.85
CA GLY A 131 13.77 12.86 1.99
C GLY A 131 13.86 11.62 1.08
N TYR A 132 12.74 10.97 0.78
CA TYR A 132 12.69 9.96 -0.27
C TYR A 132 12.35 10.58 -1.63
N THR A 133 12.91 10.02 -2.69
CA THR A 133 12.43 10.26 -4.06
C THR A 133 11.43 9.18 -4.41
N CYS A 134 10.18 9.57 -4.64
CA CYS A 134 9.10 8.64 -4.91
C CYS A 134 8.83 8.52 -6.41
N ALA A 135 8.73 7.29 -6.90
CA ALA A 135 8.36 6.97 -8.28
C ALA A 135 7.11 6.09 -8.30
N THR A 136 6.24 6.29 -9.28
CA THR A 136 5.14 5.38 -9.59
C THR A 136 5.23 4.90 -11.02
N MET A 137 4.89 3.63 -11.24
CA MET A 137 4.94 2.99 -12.55
C MET A 137 3.65 2.20 -12.77
N GLY A 138 2.96 2.45 -13.89
CA GLY A 138 1.73 1.76 -14.26
C GLY A 138 0.46 2.44 -13.72
N LYS A 139 -0.56 1.64 -13.48
CA LYS A 139 -1.93 2.10 -13.18
C LYS A 139 -2.00 3.04 -11.97
N TRP A 140 -2.58 4.23 -12.17
CA TRP A 140 -2.89 5.20 -11.11
C TRP A 140 -4.35 5.16 -10.68
N HIS A 141 -5.27 5.57 -11.56
CA HIS A 141 -6.72 5.47 -11.39
C HIS A 141 -7.32 6.27 -10.22
N LEU A 142 -6.68 7.38 -9.85
CA LEU A 142 -7.17 8.27 -8.78
C LEU A 142 -7.40 9.72 -9.27
N GLY A 143 -7.68 9.88 -10.54
CA GLY A 143 -7.92 11.17 -11.18
C GLY A 143 -6.64 11.86 -11.59
N LYS A 144 -6.28 12.97 -10.96
CA LYS A 144 -5.10 13.77 -11.28
C LYS A 144 -3.82 12.93 -11.46
N ASP A 145 -2.88 13.48 -12.21
CA ASP A 145 -1.60 12.84 -12.44
C ASP A 145 -0.82 12.62 -11.13
N PRO A 146 -0.13 11.49 -10.96
CA PRO A 146 0.62 11.15 -9.76
C PRO A 146 1.59 12.24 -9.23
N PRO A 147 2.27 13.04 -10.06
CA PRO A 147 3.12 14.13 -9.57
C PRO A 147 2.40 15.14 -8.67
N THR A 148 1.10 15.36 -8.87
CA THR A 148 0.31 16.26 -8.00
C THR A 148 0.02 15.66 -6.63
N GLN A 149 0.38 14.39 -6.43
CA GLN A 149 0.15 13.58 -5.23
C GLN A 149 1.47 13.08 -4.62
N GLY A 150 2.58 13.82 -4.84
CA GLY A 150 3.87 13.59 -4.20
C GLY A 150 4.84 12.67 -4.93
N PHE A 151 4.51 12.17 -6.12
CA PHE A 151 5.46 11.37 -6.90
C PHE A 151 6.37 12.25 -7.77
N HIS A 152 7.67 12.08 -7.62
CA HIS A 152 8.68 12.80 -8.38
C HIS A 152 8.83 12.25 -9.80
N VAL A 153 8.59 10.95 -9.98
CA VAL A 153 8.66 10.26 -11.26
C VAL A 153 7.35 9.51 -11.48
N ASN A 154 6.79 9.67 -12.68
CA ASN A 154 5.60 8.95 -13.14
C ASN A 154 5.87 8.27 -14.48
N ILE A 155 5.69 6.97 -14.55
CA ILE A 155 5.77 6.18 -15.78
C ILE A 155 4.41 5.52 -16.01
N ALA A 156 3.70 5.98 -17.06
CA ALA A 156 2.40 5.48 -17.50
C ALA A 156 1.24 5.59 -16.47
N GLY A 157 1.43 6.25 -15.32
CA GLY A 157 0.34 6.52 -14.38
C GLY A 157 -0.57 7.62 -14.89
N ARG A 158 -1.87 7.32 -15.03
CA ARG A 158 -2.91 8.25 -15.50
C ARG A 158 -4.21 8.03 -14.74
N GLU A 159 -5.17 8.93 -14.94
CA GLU A 159 -6.52 8.89 -14.40
C GLU A 159 -7.29 7.60 -14.72
N TRP A 160 -6.92 6.90 -15.79
CA TRP A 160 -7.62 5.73 -16.28
C TRP A 160 -7.32 4.46 -15.48
N GLY A 161 -8.34 3.59 -15.42
CA GLY A 161 -8.24 2.27 -14.79
C GLY A 161 -7.67 1.19 -15.69
N SER A 162 -7.41 1.48 -16.97
CA SER A 162 -6.87 0.54 -17.95
C SER A 162 -5.85 1.23 -18.85
N PRO A 163 -4.99 0.50 -19.54
CA PRO A 163 -4.12 1.04 -20.57
C PRO A 163 -4.91 1.74 -21.69
N SER A 164 -4.28 2.70 -22.37
CA SER A 164 -4.86 3.36 -23.53
C SER A 164 -5.33 2.32 -24.56
N GLY A 165 -6.60 2.42 -24.98
CA GLY A 165 -7.21 1.46 -25.92
C GLY A 165 -7.91 0.28 -25.28
N GLY A 166 -7.96 0.17 -23.94
CA GLY A 166 -8.77 -0.82 -23.22
C GLY A 166 -8.24 -2.25 -23.26
N GLY A 167 -7.03 -2.47 -23.73
CA GLY A 167 -6.38 -3.78 -23.74
C GLY A 167 -5.21 -3.85 -22.77
N TYR A 168 -5.11 -4.97 -22.05
CA TYR A 168 -3.85 -5.39 -21.42
C TYR A 168 -3.06 -6.17 -22.48
N HIS A 169 -1.95 -5.63 -22.93
CA HIS A 169 -1.05 -6.29 -23.87
C HIS A 169 0.23 -6.69 -23.16
#